data_874e841acce2fb24106ab87809d1934c
#
_entry.id   874e841acce2fb24106ab87809d1934c
#
_cell.length_a   1.000
_cell.length_b   1.000
_cell.length_c   1.000
_cell.angle_alpha   90.00
_cell.angle_beta   90.00
_cell.angle_gamma   90.00
#
_symmetry.space_group_name_H-M   'P 1'
#
loop_
_entity.id
_entity.type
_entity.pdbx_description
1 polymer ?
#
loop_
_entity_poly.entity_id
_entity_poly.type
_entity_poly.pdbx_seq_one_letter_code
_entity_poly.pdbx_strand_id
1 'polypeptide(L)'
;MDKEHRQMGLERPMEVLRAFCGTEQTTPGMMVDAVRDAVKSFVGGAEQSDDLTLMAVRYTPSDHQLTLADTLMLTNELSQVPVLNDFVARITSQLQMEPSLAHQFKLAVEEAVVNVIDYAYPVGTTGQIQVDAMSDGSALKFVISDSGKAFDPTEGGRVDTTLTAEERPIGGLGIFLVRELMDSINYERVDGKNILTIKKKFKP
;
A
#
# COMPACT_ATOMS: atom_id res chain seq x y z
N MET A 1 -33.37 1.95 26.12
CA MET A 1 -34.56 2.78 26.47
C MET A 1 -34.40 3.29 27.89
N ASP A 2 -34.95 4.46 28.17
CA ASP A 2 -34.98 4.96 29.56
C ASP A 2 -36.21 4.38 30.35
N LYS A 3 -36.38 4.80 31.61
CA LYS A 3 -37.51 4.35 32.44
C LYS A 3 -38.88 4.69 31.90
N GLU A 4 -38.94 5.61 30.91
CA GLU A 4 -40.21 6.05 30.25
C GLU A 4 -40.34 5.44 28.84
N HIS A 5 -39.56 4.39 28.53
CA HIS A 5 -39.52 3.67 27.23
C HIS A 5 -39.12 4.54 26.03
N ARG A 6 -38.44 5.68 26.27
CA ARG A 6 -37.89 6.52 25.16
C ARG A 6 -36.61 5.94 24.65
N GLN A 7 -36.39 6.05 23.34
CA GLN A 7 -35.11 5.69 22.70
C GLN A 7 -34.15 6.87 22.76
N MET A 8 -32.85 6.59 22.96
CA MET A 8 -31.82 7.62 23.01
C MET A 8 -31.63 8.37 21.68
N GLY A 9 -31.89 7.71 20.55
CA GLY A 9 -31.64 8.25 19.22
C GLY A 9 -30.13 8.41 18.94
N LEU A 10 -29.80 8.93 17.76
CA LEU A 10 -28.41 9.17 17.35
C LEU A 10 -27.89 10.57 17.73
N GLU A 11 -28.76 11.52 18.03
CA GLU A 11 -28.37 12.90 18.30
C GLU A 11 -27.44 13.04 19.51
N ARG A 12 -27.79 12.42 20.65
CA ARG A 12 -26.98 12.46 21.87
C ARG A 12 -25.58 11.86 21.72
N PRO A 13 -25.42 10.64 21.18
CA PRO A 13 -24.08 10.13 20.89
C PRO A 13 -23.28 11.04 19.96
N MET A 14 -23.92 11.64 18.96
CA MET A 14 -23.25 12.56 18.03
C MET A 14 -22.82 13.87 18.70
N GLU A 15 -23.61 14.41 19.62
CA GLU A 15 -23.21 15.59 20.42
C GLU A 15 -22.00 15.30 21.29
N VAL A 16 -21.99 14.15 21.97
CA VAL A 16 -20.84 13.71 22.78
C VAL A 16 -19.60 13.58 21.92
N LEU A 17 -19.69 12.96 20.73
CA LEU A 17 -18.56 12.77 19.82
C LEU A 17 -18.05 14.09 19.23
N ARG A 18 -18.92 15.07 18.97
CA ARG A 18 -18.52 16.40 18.50
C ARG A 18 -17.60 17.14 19.48
N ALA A 19 -17.74 16.91 20.77
CA ALA A 19 -16.87 17.49 21.79
C ALA A 19 -15.40 17.02 21.66
N PHE A 20 -15.16 15.90 21.00
CA PHE A 20 -13.82 15.35 20.75
C PHE A 20 -13.24 15.74 19.39
N CYS A 21 -14.02 16.37 18.51
CA CYS A 21 -13.54 16.80 17.20
C CYS A 21 -12.51 17.92 17.36
N GLY A 22 -11.31 17.73 16.74
CA GLY A 22 -10.25 18.76 16.71
C GLY A 22 -9.31 18.78 17.92
N THR A 23 -9.41 17.85 18.86
CA THR A 23 -8.46 17.73 19.97
C THR A 23 -7.42 16.63 19.72
N GLU A 24 -6.14 17.00 19.62
CA GLU A 24 -5.03 16.06 19.37
C GLU A 24 -4.87 14.99 20.47
N GLN A 25 -5.31 15.28 21.68
CA GLN A 25 -5.17 14.42 22.86
C GLN A 25 -6.27 13.35 22.99
N THR A 26 -7.30 13.38 22.13
CA THR A 26 -8.41 12.41 22.21
C THR A 26 -7.96 11.02 21.76
N THR A 27 -8.17 10.03 22.61
CA THR A 27 -7.94 8.61 22.26
C THR A 27 -9.25 7.93 21.87
N PRO A 28 -9.21 6.85 21.04
CA PRO A 28 -10.40 6.04 20.74
C PRO A 28 -11.10 5.53 22.00
N GLY A 29 -10.33 5.15 23.04
CA GLY A 29 -10.88 4.72 24.32
C GLY A 29 -11.72 5.82 25.00
N MET A 30 -11.23 7.06 25.03
CA MET A 30 -11.97 8.20 25.59
C MET A 30 -13.31 8.42 24.88
N MET A 31 -13.37 8.26 23.56
CA MET A 31 -14.59 8.40 22.78
C MET A 31 -15.60 7.28 23.12
N VAL A 32 -15.12 6.04 23.21
CA VAL A 32 -15.95 4.89 23.59
C VAL A 32 -16.50 5.07 25.01
N ASP A 33 -15.65 5.47 25.96
CA ASP A 33 -16.05 5.70 27.36
C ASP A 33 -17.09 6.82 27.46
N ALA A 34 -16.90 7.93 26.77
CA ALA A 34 -17.83 9.06 26.79
C ALA A 34 -19.22 8.69 26.23
N VAL A 35 -19.26 7.93 25.12
CA VAL A 35 -20.54 7.45 24.56
C VAL A 35 -21.18 6.44 25.49
N ARG A 36 -20.41 5.50 26.07
CA ARG A 36 -20.91 4.53 27.06
C ARG A 36 -21.52 5.22 28.28
N ASP A 37 -20.85 6.24 28.80
CA ASP A 37 -21.33 6.98 29.99
C ASP A 37 -22.58 7.82 29.67
N ALA A 38 -22.68 8.38 28.46
CA ALA A 38 -23.88 9.04 27.97
C ALA A 38 -25.07 8.07 27.88
N VAL A 39 -24.84 6.85 27.41
CA VAL A 39 -25.87 5.80 27.33
C VAL A 39 -26.29 5.40 28.76
N LYS A 40 -25.35 5.15 29.69
CA LYS A 40 -25.65 4.82 31.08
C LYS A 40 -26.46 5.91 31.76
N SER A 41 -26.09 7.17 31.57
CA SER A 41 -26.80 8.34 32.10
C SER A 41 -28.21 8.43 31.55
N PHE A 42 -28.42 8.15 30.28
CA PHE A 42 -29.73 8.15 29.62
C PHE A 42 -30.62 7.02 30.17
N VAL A 43 -30.08 5.82 30.31
CA VAL A 43 -30.81 4.64 30.80
C VAL A 43 -31.27 4.84 32.25
N GLY A 44 -30.46 5.58 33.06
CA GLY A 44 -30.87 6.01 34.43
C GLY A 44 -31.29 4.88 35.37
N GLY A 45 -30.69 3.68 35.24
CA GLY A 45 -31.00 2.49 36.01
C GLY A 45 -32.27 1.73 35.59
N ALA A 46 -32.77 1.95 34.38
CA ALA A 46 -33.70 1.02 33.71
C ALA A 46 -32.95 -0.27 33.32
N GLU A 47 -33.67 -1.37 33.20
CA GLU A 47 -33.10 -2.63 32.73
C GLU A 47 -32.63 -2.46 31.27
N GLN A 48 -31.41 -2.97 31.00
CA GLN A 48 -30.84 -2.89 29.63
C GLN A 48 -31.71 -3.72 28.70
N SER A 49 -32.24 -3.07 27.66
CA SER A 49 -33.17 -3.70 26.71
C SER A 49 -32.47 -4.34 25.51
N ASP A 50 -31.16 -4.07 25.29
CA ASP A 50 -30.38 -4.61 24.18
C ASP A 50 -28.89 -4.49 24.46
N ASP A 51 -28.07 -5.24 23.72
CA ASP A 51 -26.61 -5.19 23.81
C ASP A 51 -26.05 -3.91 23.19
N LEU A 52 -24.99 -3.35 23.81
CA LEU A 52 -24.28 -2.17 23.29
C LEU A 52 -22.89 -2.56 22.83
N THR A 53 -22.64 -2.49 21.54
CA THR A 53 -21.32 -2.64 20.94
C THR A 53 -20.81 -1.29 20.44
N LEU A 54 -19.64 -0.85 20.91
CA LEU A 54 -18.99 0.39 20.51
C LEU A 54 -17.57 0.10 20.02
N MET A 55 -17.22 0.64 18.85
CA MET A 55 -15.87 0.59 18.32
C MET A 55 -15.47 1.98 17.84
N ALA A 56 -14.29 2.46 18.26
CA ALA A 56 -13.68 3.67 17.73
C ALA A 56 -12.31 3.33 17.15
N VAL A 57 -12.03 3.82 15.96
CA VAL A 57 -10.74 3.62 15.26
C VAL A 57 -10.15 5.00 14.99
N ARG A 58 -8.91 5.21 15.42
CA ARG A 58 -8.12 6.37 15.03
C ARG A 58 -7.22 5.98 13.86
N TYR A 59 -7.40 6.62 12.72
CA TYR A 59 -6.39 6.66 11.69
C TYR A 59 -5.39 7.74 12.06
N THR A 60 -4.18 7.36 12.45
CA THR A 60 -3.02 8.25 12.51
C THR A 60 -2.25 8.03 11.22
N PRO A 61 -2.24 9.00 10.27
CA PRO A 61 -1.25 8.99 9.22
C PRO A 61 0.10 8.90 9.94
N SER A 62 0.90 7.88 9.63
CA SER A 62 2.28 7.89 10.08
C SER A 62 2.90 9.13 9.43
N ASP A 63 3.32 10.08 10.25
CA ASP A 63 4.06 11.27 9.83
C ASP A 63 5.49 10.86 9.46
N HIS A 64 5.57 9.84 8.59
CA HIS A 64 6.81 9.46 7.93
C HIS A 64 7.03 10.50 6.84
N GLN A 65 7.59 11.62 7.25
CA GLN A 65 8.09 12.63 6.33
C GLN A 65 8.99 11.91 5.32
N LEU A 66 8.62 11.99 4.03
CA LEU A 66 9.44 11.40 2.97
C LEU A 66 10.85 11.97 3.08
N THR A 67 11.83 11.13 3.32
CA THR A 67 13.25 11.50 3.40
C THR A 67 13.91 11.46 2.03
N LEU A 68 13.26 10.77 1.07
CA LEU A 68 13.68 10.67 -0.32
C LEU A 68 12.44 10.51 -1.20
N ALA A 69 12.37 11.32 -2.26
CA ALA A 69 11.44 11.16 -3.36
C ALA A 69 12.14 11.53 -4.67
N ASP A 70 12.12 10.64 -5.65
CA ASP A 70 12.74 10.85 -6.96
C ASP A 70 11.96 10.08 -8.04
N THR A 71 12.02 10.57 -9.28
CA THR A 71 11.24 10.04 -10.40
C THR A 71 12.13 9.83 -11.61
N LEU A 72 11.96 8.68 -12.29
CA LEU A 72 12.59 8.35 -13.55
C LEU A 72 11.50 8.10 -14.62
N MET A 73 11.66 8.70 -15.79
CA MET A 73 10.82 8.42 -16.97
C MET A 73 11.61 7.61 -17.99
N LEU A 74 11.02 6.53 -18.45
CA LEU A 74 11.59 5.61 -19.44
C LEU A 74 10.65 5.42 -20.63
N THR A 75 11.21 5.02 -21.75
CA THR A 75 10.44 4.40 -22.85
C THR A 75 10.38 2.88 -22.68
N ASN A 76 9.43 2.24 -23.34
CA ASN A 76 9.27 0.77 -23.32
C ASN A 76 10.29 0.05 -24.21
N GLU A 77 11.56 0.37 -24.04
CA GLU A 77 12.68 -0.21 -24.78
C GLU A 77 13.69 -0.87 -23.84
N LEU A 78 14.17 -2.06 -24.16
CA LEU A 78 15.17 -2.77 -23.35
C LEU A 78 16.48 -1.98 -23.19
N SER A 79 16.78 -1.09 -24.14
CA SER A 79 17.92 -0.15 -24.05
C SER A 79 17.87 0.79 -22.86
N GLN A 80 16.70 0.95 -22.22
CA GLN A 80 16.49 1.78 -21.03
C GLN A 80 16.82 1.05 -19.72
N VAL A 81 17.00 -0.26 -19.74
CA VAL A 81 17.29 -1.06 -18.52
C VAL A 81 18.57 -0.61 -17.82
N PRO A 82 19.68 -0.28 -18.50
CA PRO A 82 20.86 0.29 -17.81
C PRO A 82 20.56 1.59 -17.09
N VAL A 83 19.74 2.49 -17.65
CA VAL A 83 19.34 3.77 -17.03
C VAL A 83 18.51 3.51 -15.76
N LEU A 84 17.60 2.54 -15.81
CA LEU A 84 16.83 2.08 -14.64
C LEU A 84 17.77 1.57 -13.54
N ASN A 85 18.74 0.73 -13.89
CA ASN A 85 19.67 0.15 -12.95
C ASN A 85 20.53 1.20 -12.27
N ASP A 86 21.00 2.22 -13.00
CA ASP A 86 21.73 3.36 -12.45
C ASP A 86 20.86 4.18 -11.50
N PHE A 87 19.58 4.38 -11.84
CA PHE A 87 18.62 5.04 -10.97
C PHE A 87 18.44 4.28 -9.64
N VAL A 88 18.17 2.98 -9.68
CA VAL A 88 18.01 2.15 -8.47
C VAL A 88 19.30 2.15 -7.63
N ALA A 89 20.47 2.00 -8.27
CA ALA A 89 21.77 2.03 -7.59
C ALA A 89 22.01 3.37 -6.87
N ARG A 90 21.67 4.49 -7.50
CA ARG A 90 21.78 5.82 -6.90
C ARG A 90 20.85 5.97 -5.68
N ILE A 91 19.58 5.55 -5.80
CA ILE A 91 18.60 5.61 -4.70
C ILE A 91 19.06 4.77 -3.50
N THR A 92 19.47 3.52 -3.72
CA THR A 92 19.91 2.62 -2.65
C THR A 92 21.22 3.09 -2.00
N SER A 93 22.12 3.70 -2.78
CA SER A 93 23.35 4.32 -2.28
C SER A 93 23.07 5.54 -1.39
N GLN A 94 22.16 6.42 -1.80
CA GLN A 94 21.75 7.58 -0.99
C GLN A 94 21.16 7.17 0.36
N LEU A 95 20.47 6.03 0.41
CA LEU A 95 19.91 5.46 1.63
C LEU A 95 20.90 4.61 2.42
N GLN A 96 22.15 4.51 1.95
CA GLN A 96 23.23 3.71 2.58
C GLN A 96 22.80 2.26 2.84
N MET A 97 22.10 1.66 1.88
CA MET A 97 21.62 0.29 2.00
C MET A 97 22.75 -0.73 1.94
N GLU A 98 22.55 -1.85 2.65
CA GLU A 98 23.39 -3.02 2.50
C GLU A 98 23.42 -3.52 1.05
N PRO A 99 24.60 -3.94 0.51
CA PRO A 99 24.73 -4.35 -0.90
C PRO A 99 23.77 -5.47 -1.31
N SER A 100 23.51 -6.43 -0.42
CA SER A 100 22.57 -7.54 -0.66
C SER A 100 21.14 -7.05 -0.86
N LEU A 101 20.70 -6.07 -0.06
CA LEU A 101 19.40 -5.48 -0.14
C LEU A 101 19.25 -4.57 -1.36
N ALA A 102 20.29 -3.78 -1.67
CA ALA A 102 20.34 -2.99 -2.90
C ALA A 102 20.21 -3.87 -4.16
N HIS A 103 20.86 -5.04 -4.16
CA HIS A 103 20.75 -6.01 -5.23
C HIS A 103 19.33 -6.61 -5.36
N GLN A 104 18.65 -6.88 -4.23
CA GLN A 104 17.26 -7.35 -4.24
C GLN A 104 16.33 -6.31 -4.87
N PHE A 105 16.48 -5.03 -4.52
CA PHE A 105 15.71 -3.96 -5.14
C PHE A 105 15.99 -3.86 -6.64
N LYS A 106 17.27 -3.93 -7.03
CA LYS A 106 17.65 -3.89 -8.44
C LYS A 106 16.94 -4.98 -9.23
N LEU A 107 17.02 -6.24 -8.79
CA LEU A 107 16.37 -7.37 -9.45
C LEU A 107 14.85 -7.19 -9.52
N ALA A 108 14.21 -6.81 -8.40
CA ALA A 108 12.76 -6.69 -8.35
C ALA A 108 12.22 -5.56 -9.24
N VAL A 109 12.91 -4.40 -9.28
CA VAL A 109 12.50 -3.26 -10.11
C VAL A 109 12.77 -3.56 -11.59
N GLU A 110 13.92 -4.17 -11.90
CA GLU A 110 14.27 -4.57 -13.27
C GLU A 110 13.23 -5.55 -13.84
N GLU A 111 12.91 -6.61 -13.11
CA GLU A 111 11.89 -7.58 -13.51
C GLU A 111 10.51 -6.93 -13.73
N ALA A 112 10.10 -6.06 -12.82
CA ALA A 112 8.83 -5.36 -12.94
C ALA A 112 8.77 -4.47 -14.19
N VAL A 113 9.83 -3.71 -14.50
CA VAL A 113 9.90 -2.82 -15.66
C VAL A 113 10.05 -3.62 -16.96
N VAL A 114 10.86 -4.69 -16.99
CA VAL A 114 10.99 -5.57 -18.15
C VAL A 114 9.64 -6.21 -18.49
N ASN A 115 8.86 -6.63 -17.51
CA ASN A 115 7.49 -7.13 -17.78
C ASN A 115 6.60 -6.06 -18.45
N VAL A 116 6.70 -4.78 -18.06
CA VAL A 116 5.98 -3.71 -18.74
C VAL A 116 6.48 -3.54 -20.18
N ILE A 117 7.80 -3.55 -20.41
CA ILE A 117 8.41 -3.42 -21.74
C ILE A 117 7.92 -4.54 -22.69
N ASP A 118 7.94 -5.78 -22.20
CA ASP A 118 7.64 -6.94 -23.02
C ASP A 118 6.15 -7.16 -23.29
N TYR A 119 5.30 -6.77 -22.31
CA TYR A 119 3.90 -7.22 -22.34
C TYR A 119 2.85 -6.10 -22.34
N ALA A 120 3.19 -4.87 -21.90
CA ALA A 120 2.17 -3.84 -21.73
C ALA A 120 1.78 -3.16 -23.06
N TYR A 121 2.68 -3.09 -24.03
CA TYR A 121 2.46 -2.37 -25.26
C TYR A 121 2.50 -3.27 -26.49
N PRO A 122 1.68 -3.01 -27.53
CA PRO A 122 1.82 -3.68 -28.83
C PRO A 122 3.19 -3.42 -29.47
N VAL A 123 3.69 -4.39 -30.22
CA VAL A 123 4.95 -4.27 -30.97
C VAL A 123 4.92 -3.02 -31.87
N GLY A 124 5.97 -2.20 -31.79
CA GLY A 124 6.10 -0.96 -32.55
C GLY A 124 5.36 0.25 -31.93
N THR A 125 4.76 0.10 -30.76
CA THR A 125 4.15 1.21 -30.03
C THR A 125 5.14 1.76 -29.01
N THR A 126 5.42 3.07 -29.03
CA THR A 126 6.21 3.73 -28.00
C THR A 126 5.31 4.08 -26.82
N GLY A 127 5.61 3.51 -25.67
CA GLY A 127 4.96 3.79 -24.38
C GLY A 127 5.91 4.47 -23.41
N GLN A 128 5.35 5.07 -22.37
CA GLN A 128 6.10 5.66 -21.26
C GLN A 128 5.92 4.82 -20.00
N ILE A 129 7.00 4.67 -19.25
CA ILE A 129 7.03 4.01 -17.95
C ILE A 129 7.60 5.02 -16.97
N GLN A 130 6.83 5.32 -15.93
CA GLN A 130 7.27 6.15 -14.81
C GLN A 130 7.66 5.27 -13.64
N VAL A 131 8.82 5.54 -13.06
CA VAL A 131 9.32 4.84 -11.87
C VAL A 131 9.58 5.86 -10.78
N ASP A 132 8.74 5.87 -9.75
CA ASP A 132 8.90 6.73 -8.58
C ASP A 132 9.53 5.95 -7.44
N ALA A 133 10.57 6.52 -6.83
CA ALA A 133 11.21 6.00 -5.63
C ALA A 133 10.85 6.89 -4.44
N MET A 134 10.35 6.30 -3.36
CA MET A 134 9.93 7.02 -2.15
C MET A 134 10.43 6.29 -0.91
N SER A 135 11.00 7.03 0.04
CA SER A 135 11.46 6.48 1.31
C SER A 135 11.08 7.38 2.47
N ASP A 136 10.71 6.77 3.59
CA ASP A 136 10.53 7.41 4.89
C ASP A 136 11.74 7.21 5.83
N GLY A 137 12.86 6.68 5.30
CA GLY A 137 14.06 6.38 6.07
C GLY A 137 14.05 5.02 6.76
N SER A 138 12.92 4.30 6.79
CA SER A 138 12.79 2.93 7.33
C SER A 138 12.46 1.90 6.25
N ALA A 139 11.74 2.32 5.22
CA ALA A 139 11.36 1.51 4.08
C ALA A 139 11.60 2.27 2.77
N LEU A 140 11.86 1.53 1.70
CA LEU A 140 11.90 2.02 0.33
C LEU A 140 10.74 1.41 -0.45
N LYS A 141 10.05 2.27 -1.20
CA LYS A 141 8.96 1.93 -2.08
C LYS A 141 9.29 2.41 -3.50
N PHE A 142 9.12 1.53 -4.48
CA PHE A 142 9.06 1.89 -5.90
C PHE A 142 7.63 1.77 -6.39
N VAL A 143 7.18 2.76 -7.15
CA VAL A 143 5.89 2.77 -7.84
C VAL A 143 6.18 2.83 -9.34
N ILE A 144 5.76 1.79 -10.06
CA ILE A 144 5.96 1.66 -11.50
C ILE A 144 4.61 1.87 -12.16
N SER A 145 4.51 2.87 -13.02
CA SER A 145 3.27 3.27 -13.68
C SER A 145 3.42 3.27 -15.20
N ASP A 146 2.45 2.70 -15.90
CA ASP A 146 2.36 2.68 -17.36
C ASP A 146 0.91 2.80 -17.84
N SER A 147 0.72 3.13 -19.12
CA SER A 147 -0.61 3.23 -19.74
C SER A 147 -0.88 2.11 -20.76
N GLY A 148 -0.19 0.99 -20.64
CA GLY A 148 -0.37 -0.17 -21.51
C GLY A 148 -1.66 -0.95 -21.22
N LYS A 149 -1.77 -2.14 -21.79
CA LYS A 149 -2.89 -3.03 -21.51
C LYS A 149 -2.93 -3.39 -20.02
N ALA A 150 -4.14 -3.63 -19.48
CA ALA A 150 -4.30 -4.11 -18.11
C ALA A 150 -3.59 -5.46 -17.94
N PHE A 151 -2.74 -5.53 -16.93
CA PHE A 151 -2.06 -6.76 -16.52
C PHE A 151 -1.79 -6.70 -15.04
N ASP A 152 -2.46 -7.56 -14.27
CA ASP A 152 -2.22 -7.69 -12.84
C ASP A 152 -1.18 -8.79 -12.58
N PRO A 153 0.08 -8.42 -12.28
CA PRO A 153 1.09 -9.41 -11.96
C PRO A 153 0.85 -10.11 -10.61
N THR A 154 -0.09 -9.60 -9.80
CA THR A 154 -0.39 -10.19 -8.49
C THR A 154 -1.43 -11.31 -8.58
N GLU A 155 -2.20 -11.41 -9.66
CA GLU A 155 -3.20 -12.48 -9.87
C GLU A 155 -2.58 -13.83 -10.32
N GLY A 156 -1.33 -13.86 -10.76
CA GLY A 156 -0.63 -15.10 -11.15
C GLY A 156 -0.51 -16.05 -9.97
N GLY A 157 -1.08 -17.27 -10.08
CA GLY A 157 -0.98 -18.34 -9.08
C GLY A 157 0.48 -18.68 -8.74
N ARG A 158 0.68 -19.44 -7.65
CA ARG A 158 1.99 -20.02 -7.29
C ARG A 158 2.58 -20.69 -8.53
N VAL A 159 3.78 -20.25 -8.91
CA VAL A 159 4.56 -20.95 -9.94
C VAL A 159 4.71 -22.39 -9.45
N ASP A 160 4.24 -23.35 -10.23
CA ASP A 160 4.47 -24.75 -9.94
C ASP A 160 5.97 -25.01 -10.12
N THR A 161 6.68 -25.06 -9.00
CA THR A 161 8.13 -25.30 -8.97
C THR A 161 8.51 -26.72 -9.38
N THR A 162 7.54 -27.61 -9.59
CA THR A 162 7.75 -28.99 -10.04
C THR A 162 7.87 -29.10 -11.57
N LEU A 163 7.46 -28.07 -12.32
CA LEU A 163 7.56 -28.02 -13.79
C LEU A 163 9.00 -27.75 -14.22
N THR A 164 9.43 -28.42 -15.30
CA THR A 164 10.73 -28.16 -15.94
C THR A 164 10.77 -26.76 -16.57
N ALA A 165 11.96 -26.22 -16.86
CA ALA A 165 12.13 -24.89 -17.45
C ALA A 165 11.40 -24.74 -18.81
N GLU A 166 11.19 -25.85 -19.55
CA GLU A 166 10.53 -25.88 -20.86
C GLU A 166 8.98 -25.91 -20.73
N GLU A 167 8.45 -26.37 -19.59
CA GLU A 167 7.00 -26.45 -19.33
C GLU A 167 6.43 -25.23 -18.63
N ARG A 168 7.30 -24.31 -18.18
CA ARG A 168 6.87 -23.10 -17.45
C ARG A 168 6.35 -22.04 -18.43
N PRO A 169 5.21 -21.41 -18.11
CA PRO A 169 4.75 -20.26 -18.89
C PRO A 169 5.83 -19.16 -18.90
N ILE A 170 6.13 -18.65 -20.07
CA ILE A 170 7.04 -17.51 -20.26
C ILE A 170 6.47 -16.32 -19.47
N GLY A 171 7.21 -15.75 -18.50
CA GLY A 171 6.83 -14.58 -17.73
C GLY A 171 6.44 -14.80 -16.26
N GLY A 172 6.27 -16.05 -15.79
CA GLY A 172 5.85 -16.33 -14.40
C GLY A 172 6.98 -16.22 -13.35
N LEU A 173 8.23 -16.41 -13.75
CA LEU A 173 9.36 -16.49 -12.83
C LEU A 173 9.76 -15.11 -12.27
N GLY A 174 9.67 -14.06 -13.08
CA GLY A 174 10.08 -12.71 -12.68
C GLY A 174 9.20 -12.13 -11.59
N ILE A 175 7.88 -12.23 -11.74
CA ILE A 175 6.94 -11.76 -10.70
C ILE A 175 7.01 -12.63 -9.42
N PHE A 176 7.24 -13.93 -9.55
CA PHE A 176 7.54 -14.77 -8.41
C PHE A 176 8.77 -14.26 -7.64
N LEU A 177 9.85 -13.92 -8.36
CA LEU A 177 11.06 -13.36 -7.77
C LEU A 177 10.77 -12.02 -7.04
N VAL A 178 10.00 -11.13 -7.63
CA VAL A 178 9.58 -9.86 -6.99
C VAL A 178 8.85 -10.13 -5.67
N ARG A 179 7.94 -11.11 -5.63
CA ARG A 179 7.22 -11.50 -4.42
C ARG A 179 8.11 -12.07 -3.33
N GLU A 180 9.09 -12.89 -3.71
CA GLU A 180 10.03 -13.48 -2.75
C GLU A 180 11.02 -12.47 -2.18
N LEU A 181 11.40 -11.47 -2.99
CA LEU A 181 12.39 -10.48 -2.61
C LEU A 181 11.81 -9.30 -1.83
N MET A 182 10.53 -8.95 -2.02
CA MET A 182 9.90 -7.75 -1.45
C MET A 182 8.95 -8.10 -0.31
N ASP A 183 8.77 -7.17 0.65
CA ASP A 183 7.86 -7.37 1.79
C ASP A 183 6.40 -7.20 1.36
N SER A 184 6.14 -6.39 0.35
CA SER A 184 4.81 -6.25 -0.24
C SER A 184 4.88 -5.84 -1.71
N ILE A 185 3.89 -6.37 -2.44
CA ILE A 185 3.60 -6.00 -3.83
C ILE A 185 2.11 -5.72 -3.93
N ASN A 186 1.75 -4.62 -4.54
CA ASN A 186 0.36 -4.24 -4.78
C ASN A 186 0.19 -3.73 -6.20
N TYR A 187 -0.89 -4.13 -6.85
CA TYR A 187 -1.26 -3.65 -8.17
C TYR A 187 -2.63 -2.98 -8.10
N GLU A 188 -2.77 -1.90 -8.82
CA GLU A 188 -4.04 -1.24 -9.05
C GLU A 188 -4.10 -0.66 -10.46
N ARG A 189 -5.31 -0.51 -10.99
CA ARG A 189 -5.54 0.17 -12.25
C ARG A 189 -6.47 1.35 -12.03
N VAL A 190 -5.94 2.56 -12.26
CA VAL A 190 -6.64 3.82 -12.03
C VAL A 190 -6.53 4.68 -13.28
N ASP A 191 -7.65 5.19 -13.78
CA ASP A 191 -7.73 6.08 -14.95
C ASP A 191 -6.96 5.57 -16.18
N GLY A 192 -7.02 4.25 -16.42
CA GLY A 192 -6.36 3.61 -17.56
C GLY A 192 -4.87 3.34 -17.38
N LYS A 193 -4.27 3.68 -16.23
CA LYS A 193 -2.89 3.39 -15.89
C LYS A 193 -2.78 2.15 -15.01
N ASN A 194 -1.81 1.30 -15.31
CA ASN A 194 -1.34 0.28 -14.40
C ASN A 194 -0.41 0.93 -13.37
N ILE A 195 -0.55 0.58 -12.11
CA ILE A 195 0.26 1.09 -11.00
C ILE A 195 0.70 -0.12 -10.17
N LEU A 196 1.97 -0.49 -10.29
CA LEU A 196 2.58 -1.55 -9.48
C LEU A 196 3.42 -0.92 -8.39
N THR A 197 3.10 -1.20 -7.14
CA THR A 197 3.86 -0.77 -5.97
C THR A 197 4.61 -1.94 -5.36
N ILE A 198 5.92 -1.82 -5.22
CA ILE A 198 6.77 -2.77 -4.51
C ILE A 198 7.43 -2.07 -3.34
N LYS A 199 7.50 -2.72 -2.18
CA LYS A 199 8.02 -2.12 -0.94
C LYS A 199 8.83 -3.13 -0.14
N LYS A 200 9.90 -2.65 0.49
CA LYS A 200 10.69 -3.41 1.46
C LYS A 200 11.25 -2.49 2.54
N LYS A 201 11.24 -2.96 3.78
CA LYS A 201 11.91 -2.33 4.92
C LYS A 201 13.41 -2.59 4.85
N PHE A 202 14.21 -1.61 5.24
CA PHE A 202 15.67 -1.73 5.28
C PHE A 202 16.27 -1.30 6.63
N LYS A 203 15.44 -0.77 7.51
CA LYS A 203 15.77 -0.55 8.92
C LYS A 203 14.70 -1.20 9.80
N PRO A 204 15.08 -1.74 10.94
CA PRO A 204 14.17 -2.35 11.90
C PRO A 204 13.20 -1.33 12.53
#